data_5259dd3696839447594b54502334f1a9
#
_entry.id   5259dd3696839447594b54502334f1a9
#
_cell.length_a   1.000
_cell.length_b   1.000
_cell.length_c   1.000
_cell.angle_alpha   90.00
_cell.angle_beta   90.00
_cell.angle_gamma   90.00
#
_symmetry.space_group_name_H-M   'P 1'
#
loop_
_entity.id
_entity.type
_entity.pdbx_description
1 polymer ?
#
loop_
_entity_poly.entity_id
_entity_poly.type
_entity_poly.pdbx_seq_one_letter_code
_entity_poly.pdbx_strand_id
1 'polypeptide(L)'
;EINIEAAPELIPLINHEMKKYTLFPSQFVIAAEHTVQAAYEAQREFGLDLGSLQFRTLKEYLSHEQDMLRLRIMIWRTLATDTFDIALPVNQSFDVWATIIRGKFQTVYRDIIERVKSSGAMGMFAGADAASFFKQLPKDFFQPAEDYIQTPYVHYIGTLFGNVKVYEVPAGICKNLTTENIQFSSMDVLCY
;
A
#
# COMPACT_ATOMS: atom_id res chain seq x y z
N GLU A 1 22.58 48.25 -12.08
CA GLU A 1 22.37 47.54 -13.36
C GLU A 1 23.13 46.20 -13.29
N ILE A 2 22.41 45.08 -13.31
CA ILE A 2 23.02 43.76 -13.39
C ILE A 2 23.33 43.53 -14.86
N ASN A 3 24.62 43.59 -15.23
CA ASN A 3 25.04 43.29 -16.58
C ASN A 3 24.99 41.77 -16.82
N ILE A 4 23.84 41.30 -17.32
CA ILE A 4 23.55 39.88 -17.57
C ILE A 4 24.46 39.31 -18.69
N GLU A 5 25.00 40.16 -19.55
CA GLU A 5 25.89 39.72 -20.63
C GLU A 5 27.32 39.41 -20.15
N ALA A 6 27.72 39.92 -19.00
CA ALA A 6 29.10 39.77 -18.52
C ALA A 6 29.39 38.47 -17.76
N ALA A 7 28.35 37.68 -17.40
CA ALA A 7 28.52 36.46 -16.63
C ALA A 7 27.55 35.35 -17.08
N PRO A 8 27.69 34.78 -18.28
CA PRO A 8 26.84 33.70 -18.76
C PRO A 8 26.91 32.46 -17.88
N GLU A 9 27.97 32.28 -17.12
CA GLU A 9 28.15 31.16 -16.17
C GLU A 9 27.25 31.26 -14.93
N LEU A 10 26.68 32.42 -14.64
CA LEU A 10 25.76 32.64 -13.50
C LEU A 10 24.29 32.46 -13.86
N ILE A 11 24.01 32.24 -15.15
CA ILE A 11 22.62 32.01 -15.58
C ILE A 11 22.29 30.51 -15.41
N PRO A 12 21.35 30.14 -14.53
CA PRO A 12 20.96 28.75 -14.40
C PRO A 12 20.29 28.27 -15.69
N LEU A 13 20.92 27.33 -16.38
CA LEU A 13 20.36 26.71 -17.57
C LEU A 13 19.42 25.60 -17.14
N ILE A 14 18.15 25.72 -17.53
CA ILE A 14 17.18 24.65 -17.39
C ILE A 14 17.31 23.74 -18.61
N ASN A 15 17.84 22.55 -18.37
CA ASN A 15 17.95 21.54 -19.42
C ASN A 15 16.73 20.61 -19.35
N HIS A 16 15.97 20.55 -20.44
CA HIS A 16 14.84 19.63 -20.55
C HIS A 16 15.30 18.32 -21.22
N GLU A 17 15.36 17.27 -20.44
CA GLU A 17 15.64 15.92 -20.95
C GLU A 17 14.33 15.16 -21.15
N MET A 18 14.01 14.81 -22.40
CA MET A 18 12.88 13.95 -22.69
C MET A 18 13.32 12.49 -22.72
N LYS A 19 12.77 11.68 -21.83
CA LYS A 19 12.97 10.22 -21.80
C LYS A 19 11.74 9.51 -22.33
N LYS A 20 11.91 8.69 -23.36
CA LYS A 20 10.87 7.85 -23.90
C LYS A 20 10.93 6.47 -23.21
N TYR A 21 9.83 6.08 -22.59
CA TYR A 21 9.67 4.74 -22.04
C TYR A 21 8.69 3.94 -22.89
N THR A 22 9.07 2.74 -23.28
CA THR A 22 8.16 1.82 -23.96
C THR A 22 7.52 0.94 -22.91
N LEU A 23 6.20 1.03 -22.79
CA LEU A 23 5.41 0.18 -21.89
C LEU A 23 4.89 -1.01 -22.70
N PHE A 24 5.18 -2.22 -22.20
CA PHE A 24 4.61 -3.46 -22.73
C PHE A 24 3.45 -3.85 -21.82
N PRO A 25 2.19 -3.83 -22.32
CA PRO A 25 1.06 -4.27 -21.51
C PRO A 25 1.16 -5.79 -21.28
N SER A 26 1.02 -6.22 -20.03
CA SER A 26 0.82 -7.61 -19.67
C SER A 26 -0.66 -7.95 -19.71
N GLN A 27 -0.99 -9.11 -20.25
CA GLN A 27 -2.35 -9.57 -20.38
C GLN A 27 -2.70 -10.52 -19.23
N PHE A 28 -3.77 -10.21 -18.50
CA PHE A 28 -4.32 -11.09 -17.48
C PHE A 28 -5.53 -11.80 -18.06
N VAL A 29 -5.52 -13.11 -18.05
CA VAL A 29 -6.62 -13.93 -18.57
C VAL A 29 -7.12 -14.85 -17.47
N ILE A 30 -8.38 -14.73 -17.14
CA ILE A 30 -9.07 -15.64 -16.22
C ILE A 30 -10.26 -16.21 -16.97
N ALA A 31 -10.46 -17.52 -16.89
CA ALA A 31 -11.57 -18.22 -17.50
C ALA A 31 -12.43 -18.91 -16.43
N ALA A 32 -13.72 -18.96 -16.64
CA ALA A 32 -14.66 -19.78 -15.88
C ALA A 32 -15.55 -20.53 -16.85
N GLU A 33 -15.85 -21.76 -16.54
CA GLU A 33 -16.69 -22.62 -17.33
C GLU A 33 -17.88 -23.10 -16.50
N HIS A 34 -19.03 -23.21 -17.12
CA HIS A 34 -20.20 -23.85 -16.54
C HIS A 34 -20.98 -24.61 -17.60
N THR A 35 -21.66 -25.67 -17.21
CA THR A 35 -22.52 -26.41 -18.12
C THR A 35 -23.87 -25.70 -18.30
N VAL A 36 -24.49 -25.89 -19.48
CA VAL A 36 -25.84 -25.34 -19.77
C VAL A 36 -26.85 -25.85 -18.76
N GLN A 37 -26.71 -27.12 -18.33
CA GLN A 37 -27.57 -27.71 -17.32
C GLN A 37 -27.45 -27.02 -15.96
N ALA A 38 -26.21 -26.74 -15.49
CA ALA A 38 -25.99 -26.03 -14.24
C ALA A 38 -26.57 -24.60 -14.29
N ALA A 39 -26.46 -23.91 -15.41
CA ALA A 39 -27.06 -22.59 -15.59
C ALA A 39 -28.60 -22.65 -15.54
N TYR A 40 -29.21 -23.66 -16.18
CA TYR A 40 -30.66 -23.86 -16.16
C TYR A 40 -31.20 -24.22 -14.77
N GLU A 41 -30.50 -25.10 -14.04
CA GLU A 41 -30.87 -25.49 -12.67
C GLU A 41 -30.75 -24.31 -11.70
N ALA A 42 -29.65 -23.51 -11.80
CA ALA A 42 -29.46 -22.33 -10.97
C ALA A 42 -30.55 -21.28 -11.19
N GLN A 43 -30.95 -21.09 -12.44
CA GLN A 43 -32.03 -20.14 -12.78
C GLN A 43 -33.39 -20.65 -12.31
N ARG A 44 -33.66 -21.96 -12.49
CA ARG A 44 -34.94 -22.57 -12.11
C ARG A 44 -35.14 -22.67 -10.60
N GLU A 45 -34.13 -23.08 -9.87
CA GLU A 45 -34.25 -23.36 -8.43
C GLU A 45 -33.98 -22.12 -7.56
N PHE A 46 -33.03 -21.28 -7.97
CA PHE A 46 -32.59 -20.13 -7.17
C PHE A 46 -32.87 -18.78 -7.80
N GLY A 47 -33.37 -18.75 -9.07
CA GLY A 47 -33.57 -17.50 -9.78
C GLY A 47 -32.27 -16.75 -10.09
N LEU A 48 -31.13 -17.43 -10.06
CA LEU A 48 -29.82 -16.84 -10.24
C LEU A 48 -29.33 -16.98 -11.70
N ASP A 49 -28.86 -15.88 -12.26
CA ASP A 49 -28.10 -15.91 -13.50
C ASP A 49 -26.63 -16.26 -13.19
N LEU A 50 -26.28 -17.51 -13.46
CA LEU A 50 -24.94 -18.06 -13.18
C LEU A 50 -23.85 -17.32 -13.99
N GLY A 51 -24.17 -16.85 -15.19
CA GLY A 51 -23.23 -16.11 -16.03
C GLY A 51 -22.85 -14.75 -15.42
N SER A 52 -23.84 -13.99 -14.96
CA SER A 52 -23.61 -12.69 -14.33
C SER A 52 -22.88 -12.83 -12.98
N LEU A 53 -23.20 -13.86 -12.20
CA LEU A 53 -22.54 -14.16 -10.95
C LEU A 53 -21.06 -14.50 -11.17
N GLN A 54 -20.75 -15.39 -12.11
CA GLN A 54 -19.39 -15.74 -12.47
C GLN A 54 -18.61 -14.54 -13.00
N PHE A 55 -19.21 -13.72 -13.86
CA PHE A 55 -18.55 -12.52 -14.38
C PHE A 55 -18.17 -11.56 -13.25
N ARG A 56 -19.06 -11.35 -12.27
CA ARG A 56 -18.78 -10.54 -11.09
C ARG A 56 -17.60 -11.10 -10.27
N THR A 57 -17.62 -12.39 -10.01
CA THR A 57 -16.56 -13.08 -9.26
C THR A 57 -15.22 -13.00 -9.99
N LEU A 58 -15.20 -13.24 -11.31
CA LEU A 58 -13.99 -13.11 -12.13
C LEU A 58 -13.43 -11.70 -12.12
N LYS A 59 -14.29 -10.69 -12.17
CA LYS A 59 -13.88 -9.29 -12.09
C LYS A 59 -13.22 -8.97 -10.74
N GLU A 60 -13.77 -9.48 -9.65
CA GLU A 60 -13.20 -9.31 -8.31
C GLU A 60 -11.82 -9.99 -8.19
N TYR A 61 -11.68 -11.21 -8.69
CA TYR A 61 -10.40 -11.92 -8.74
C TYR A 61 -9.35 -11.18 -9.59
N LEU A 62 -9.74 -10.70 -10.77
CA LEU A 62 -8.85 -9.97 -11.66
C LEU A 62 -8.35 -8.67 -11.02
N SER A 63 -9.25 -7.93 -10.35
CA SER A 63 -8.88 -6.72 -9.61
C SER A 63 -7.90 -7.05 -8.49
N HIS A 64 -8.15 -8.11 -7.74
CA HIS A 64 -7.28 -8.56 -6.67
C HIS A 64 -5.88 -8.94 -7.17
N GLU A 65 -5.78 -9.72 -8.25
CA GLU A 65 -4.50 -10.08 -8.87
C GLU A 65 -3.70 -8.84 -9.31
N GLN A 66 -4.38 -7.84 -9.89
CA GLN A 66 -3.73 -6.60 -10.29
C GLN A 66 -3.20 -5.81 -9.08
N ASP A 67 -3.95 -5.75 -8.00
CA ASP A 67 -3.56 -5.04 -6.79
C ASP A 67 -2.37 -5.75 -6.11
N MET A 68 -2.38 -7.08 -6.10
CA MET A 68 -1.26 -7.89 -5.61
C MET A 68 0.01 -7.67 -6.42
N LEU A 69 -0.11 -7.60 -7.75
CA LEU A 69 1.04 -7.31 -8.61
C LEU A 69 1.61 -5.92 -8.34
N ARG A 70 0.75 -4.90 -8.20
CA ARG A 70 1.17 -3.53 -7.86
C ARG A 70 1.91 -3.50 -6.52
N LEU A 71 1.36 -4.18 -5.51
CA LEU A 71 1.96 -4.25 -4.18
C LEU A 71 3.34 -4.93 -4.23
N ARG A 72 3.48 -6.04 -4.97
CA ARG A 72 4.78 -6.70 -5.20
C ARG A 72 5.80 -5.78 -5.86
N ILE A 73 5.39 -5.01 -6.87
CA ILE A 73 6.27 -4.06 -7.56
C ILE A 73 6.69 -2.96 -6.60
N MET A 74 5.80 -2.43 -5.77
CA MET A 74 6.13 -1.41 -4.77
C MET A 74 7.15 -1.94 -3.75
N ILE A 75 6.93 -3.13 -3.18
CA ILE A 75 7.86 -3.75 -2.24
C ILE A 75 9.22 -3.99 -2.90
N TRP A 76 9.25 -4.54 -4.11
CA TRP A 76 10.49 -4.78 -4.85
C TRP A 76 11.27 -3.51 -5.16
N ARG A 77 10.57 -2.38 -5.35
CA ARG A 77 11.18 -1.08 -5.63
C ARG A 77 11.52 -0.27 -4.39
N THR A 78 11.24 -0.78 -3.21
CA THR A 78 11.57 -0.12 -1.95
C THR A 78 13.09 0.01 -1.81
N LEU A 79 13.56 1.25 -1.63
CA LEU A 79 14.99 1.59 -1.61
C LEU A 79 15.53 1.85 -0.21
N ALA A 80 14.65 2.11 0.75
CA ALA A 80 15.03 2.41 2.13
C ALA A 80 14.28 1.49 3.07
N THR A 81 15.02 0.95 4.01
CA THR A 81 14.46 0.18 5.12
C THR A 81 14.95 0.80 6.43
N ASP A 82 14.03 1.02 7.35
CA ASP A 82 14.34 1.34 8.75
C ASP A 82 13.63 0.31 9.64
N THR A 83 14.14 0.08 10.81
CA THR A 83 13.58 -0.89 11.75
C THR A 83 13.19 -0.18 13.04
N PHE A 84 12.09 -0.63 13.63
CA PHE A 84 11.61 -0.16 14.92
C PHE A 84 11.35 -1.34 15.85
N ASP A 85 11.89 -1.27 17.06
CA ASP A 85 11.60 -2.29 18.08
C ASP A 85 10.26 -1.98 18.76
N ILE A 86 9.31 -2.90 18.64
CA ILE A 86 7.96 -2.79 19.22
C ILE A 86 7.99 -3.04 20.73
N ALA A 87 9.05 -3.67 21.26
CA ALA A 87 9.14 -3.94 22.70
C ALA A 87 9.21 -2.63 23.49
N LEU A 88 8.30 -2.48 24.47
CA LEU A 88 8.32 -1.33 25.36
C LEU A 88 9.59 -1.39 26.23
N PRO A 89 10.49 -0.38 26.17
CA PRO A 89 11.70 -0.38 26.98
C PRO A 89 11.38 -0.35 28.48
N VAL A 90 12.20 -1.03 29.26
CA VAL A 90 12.08 -1.03 30.73
C VAL A 90 12.23 0.41 31.25
N ASN A 91 11.30 0.84 32.09
CA ASN A 91 11.26 2.20 32.69
C ASN A 91 10.80 3.33 31.74
N GLN A 92 10.16 3.03 30.62
CA GLN A 92 9.49 4.06 29.81
C GLN A 92 7.97 3.92 29.89
N SER A 93 7.28 5.07 29.90
CA SER A 93 5.83 5.06 29.75
C SER A 93 5.44 4.81 28.29
N PHE A 94 4.27 4.23 28.08
CA PHE A 94 3.75 3.95 26.74
C PHE A 94 3.66 5.22 25.87
N ASP A 95 3.28 6.36 26.46
CA ASP A 95 3.15 7.63 25.73
C ASP A 95 4.49 8.16 25.21
N VAL A 96 5.55 8.06 26.04
CA VAL A 96 6.90 8.45 25.62
C VAL A 96 7.38 7.56 24.48
N TRP A 97 7.17 6.25 24.59
CA TRP A 97 7.55 5.31 23.58
C TRP A 97 6.73 5.51 22.27
N ALA A 98 5.43 5.78 22.35
CA ALA A 98 4.60 6.11 21.18
C ALA A 98 5.09 7.39 20.47
N THR A 99 5.62 8.36 21.23
CA THR A 99 6.25 9.56 20.65
C THR A 99 7.52 9.23 19.86
N ILE A 100 8.30 8.24 20.28
CA ILE A 100 9.49 7.76 19.54
C ILE A 100 9.07 7.16 18.20
N ILE A 101 7.99 6.39 18.15
CA ILE A 101 7.42 5.86 16.90
C ILE A 101 7.10 7.01 15.95
N ARG A 102 6.44 8.07 16.44
CA ARG A 102 6.14 9.24 15.63
C ARG A 102 7.39 9.87 15.02
N GLY A 103 8.47 9.95 15.81
CA GLY A 103 9.77 10.43 15.33
C GLY A 103 10.33 9.59 14.18
N LYS A 104 10.22 8.26 14.27
CA LYS A 104 10.65 7.34 13.22
C LYS A 104 9.84 7.52 11.92
N PHE A 105 8.52 7.61 12.02
CA PHE A 105 7.68 7.89 10.84
C PHE A 105 7.99 9.25 10.21
N GLN A 106 8.29 10.27 11.01
CA GLN A 106 8.69 11.58 10.48
C GLN A 106 10.01 11.51 9.71
N THR A 107 10.95 10.66 10.13
CA THR A 107 12.19 10.43 9.39
C THR A 107 11.90 9.79 8.02
N VAL A 108 11.11 8.72 7.99
CA VAL A 108 10.69 8.06 6.75
C VAL A 108 9.93 9.04 5.84
N TYR A 109 9.03 9.84 6.41
CA TYR A 109 8.28 10.86 5.68
C TYR A 109 9.19 11.89 5.02
N ARG A 110 10.20 12.37 5.74
CA ARG A 110 11.21 13.31 5.21
C ARG A 110 12.05 12.67 4.09
N ASP A 111 12.46 11.42 4.27
CA ASP A 111 13.25 10.70 3.27
C ASP A 111 12.45 10.50 1.96
N ILE A 112 11.15 10.29 2.06
CA ILE A 112 10.26 10.23 0.89
C ILE A 112 10.21 11.60 0.19
N ILE A 113 10.02 12.70 0.94
CA ILE A 113 10.01 14.06 0.38
C ILE A 113 11.33 14.37 -0.34
N GLU A 114 12.46 14.05 0.28
CA GLU A 114 13.78 14.32 -0.31
C GLU A 114 14.01 13.58 -1.62
N ARG A 115 13.45 12.37 -1.74
CA ARG A 115 13.58 11.53 -2.95
C ARG A 115 12.60 11.92 -4.05
N VAL A 116 11.34 12.09 -3.69
CA VAL A 116 10.26 12.40 -4.64
C VAL A 116 10.24 13.88 -4.98
N LYS A 117 10.79 14.74 -4.10
CA LYS A 117 10.77 16.21 -4.19
C LYS A 117 9.38 16.79 -4.36
N SER A 118 8.41 16.12 -3.75
CA SER A 118 6.98 16.47 -3.79
C SER A 118 6.35 16.29 -2.41
N SER A 119 5.27 15.56 -2.31
CA SER A 119 4.61 15.24 -1.04
C SER A 119 5.31 14.08 -0.32
N GLY A 120 5.23 14.04 1.01
CA GLY A 120 5.64 12.90 1.80
C GLY A 120 4.65 11.74 1.75
N ALA A 121 4.82 10.75 2.62
CA ALA A 121 3.95 9.59 2.68
C ALA A 121 2.48 9.98 2.88
N MET A 122 1.61 9.55 1.97
CA MET A 122 0.16 9.80 2.00
C MET A 122 -0.60 8.59 2.54
N GLY A 123 0.02 7.42 2.52
CA GLY A 123 -0.54 6.20 3.03
C GLY A 123 0.50 5.13 3.32
N MET A 124 0.07 4.06 3.96
CA MET A 124 0.89 2.90 4.26
C MET A 124 0.11 1.61 4.16
N PHE A 125 0.79 0.56 3.72
CA PHE A 125 0.33 -0.81 3.83
C PHE A 125 1.02 -1.45 5.02
N ALA A 126 0.27 -1.94 5.96
CA ALA A 126 0.75 -2.59 7.16
C ALA A 126 0.38 -4.08 7.14
N GLY A 127 1.32 -4.94 7.46
CA GLY A 127 1.03 -6.36 7.68
C GLY A 127 0.08 -6.56 8.85
N ALA A 128 -0.52 -7.73 8.98
CA ALA A 128 -1.58 -8.00 9.95
C ALA A 128 -1.17 -7.72 11.41
N ASP A 129 0.07 -8.08 11.79
CA ASP A 129 0.57 -7.86 13.15
C ASP A 129 0.92 -6.38 13.39
N ALA A 130 1.50 -5.71 12.39
CA ALA A 130 1.76 -4.27 12.44
C ALA A 130 0.43 -3.48 12.51
N ALA A 131 -0.59 -3.88 11.76
CA ALA A 131 -1.91 -3.27 11.81
C ALA A 131 -2.56 -3.46 13.19
N SER A 132 -2.43 -4.64 13.79
CA SER A 132 -2.92 -4.92 15.15
C SER A 132 -2.23 -4.06 16.19
N PHE A 133 -0.94 -3.82 16.02
CA PHE A 133 -0.18 -2.92 16.86
C PHE A 133 -0.68 -1.47 16.72
N PHE A 134 -0.91 -0.95 15.51
CA PHE A 134 -1.45 0.40 15.32
C PHE A 134 -2.82 0.59 15.95
N LYS A 135 -3.68 -0.42 15.91
CA LYS A 135 -5.00 -0.39 16.56
C LYS A 135 -4.92 -0.28 18.10
N GLN A 136 -3.79 -0.63 18.72
CA GLN A 136 -3.57 -0.50 20.16
C GLN A 136 -3.05 0.88 20.58
N LEU A 137 -2.62 1.71 19.62
CA LEU A 137 -2.15 3.05 19.91
C LEU A 137 -3.30 3.96 20.41
N PRO A 138 -2.98 4.97 21.24
CA PRO A 138 -3.97 5.97 21.67
C PRO A 138 -4.63 6.66 20.48
N LYS A 139 -5.87 7.14 20.68
CA LYS A 139 -6.65 7.82 19.63
C LYS A 139 -5.98 9.07 19.05
N ASP A 140 -5.10 9.70 19.81
CA ASP A 140 -4.31 10.85 19.34
C ASP A 140 -3.27 10.45 18.26
N PHE A 141 -2.87 9.19 18.24
CA PHE A 141 -1.92 8.64 17.27
C PHE A 141 -2.62 7.91 16.14
N PHE A 142 -3.62 7.09 16.46
CA PHE A 142 -4.34 6.29 15.48
C PHE A 142 -5.84 6.47 15.63
N GLN A 143 -6.48 6.91 14.54
CA GLN A 143 -7.93 7.06 14.45
C GLN A 143 -8.49 5.93 13.59
N PRO A 144 -9.23 4.98 14.19
CA PRO A 144 -9.85 3.89 13.43
C PRO A 144 -10.91 4.44 12.47
N ALA A 145 -11.09 3.77 11.35
CA ALA A 145 -12.15 4.08 10.41
C ALA A 145 -13.52 3.79 11.04
N GLU A 146 -14.49 4.69 10.85
CA GLU A 146 -15.85 4.51 11.37
C GLU A 146 -16.58 3.35 10.69
N ASP A 147 -16.37 3.20 9.37
CA ASP A 147 -16.99 2.16 8.54
C ASP A 147 -16.00 1.01 8.25
N TYR A 148 -15.32 0.54 9.29
CA TYR A 148 -14.36 -0.53 9.13
C TYR A 148 -15.05 -1.87 8.84
N ILE A 149 -14.85 -2.39 7.63
CA ILE A 149 -15.29 -3.72 7.23
C ILE A 149 -14.06 -4.59 7.02
N GLN A 150 -13.92 -5.64 7.82
CA GLN A 150 -12.85 -6.61 7.64
C GLN A 150 -13.13 -7.48 6.43
N THR A 151 -12.27 -7.38 5.44
CA THR A 151 -12.33 -8.20 4.23
C THR A 151 -11.10 -9.12 4.16
N PRO A 152 -11.17 -10.22 3.41
CA PRO A 152 -9.99 -11.07 3.18
C PRO A 152 -8.93 -10.40 2.31
N TYR A 153 -9.26 -9.25 1.74
CA TYR A 153 -8.38 -8.44 0.89
C TYR A 153 -7.78 -7.27 1.66
N VAL A 154 -6.88 -6.55 1.01
CA VAL A 154 -6.33 -5.30 1.56
C VAL A 154 -7.46 -4.30 1.81
N HIS A 155 -7.56 -3.80 3.02
CA HIS A 155 -8.63 -2.91 3.42
C HIS A 155 -8.14 -1.77 4.32
N TYR A 156 -8.88 -0.67 4.26
CA TYR A 156 -8.59 0.53 5.05
C TYR A 156 -8.98 0.33 6.51
N ILE A 157 -8.07 0.64 7.44
CA ILE A 157 -8.31 0.47 8.88
C ILE A 157 -8.38 1.79 9.66
N GLY A 158 -7.85 2.86 9.13
CA GLY A 158 -7.84 4.15 9.82
C GLY A 158 -6.73 5.09 9.37
N THR A 159 -6.55 6.16 10.12
CA THR A 159 -5.49 7.15 9.87
C THR A 159 -4.50 7.19 11.02
N LEU A 160 -3.22 7.24 10.70
CA LEU A 160 -2.12 7.43 11.63
C LEU A 160 -1.69 8.91 11.60
N PHE A 161 -1.50 9.50 12.78
CA PHE A 161 -1.11 10.91 12.97
C PHE A 161 -2.01 11.92 12.24
N GLY A 162 -3.27 11.55 11.95
CA GLY A 162 -4.28 12.41 11.33
C GLY A 162 -4.17 12.61 9.83
N ASN A 163 -3.10 12.17 9.18
CA ASN A 163 -2.87 12.40 7.74
C ASN A 163 -2.46 11.17 6.93
N VAL A 164 -1.92 10.13 7.56
CA VAL A 164 -1.45 8.93 6.85
C VAL A 164 -2.51 7.84 6.90
N LYS A 165 -3.05 7.47 5.74
CA LYS A 165 -4.03 6.38 5.62
C LYS A 165 -3.35 5.04 5.81
N VAL A 166 -3.90 4.18 6.66
CA VAL A 166 -3.36 2.85 6.95
C VAL A 166 -4.27 1.79 6.34
N TYR A 167 -3.67 0.92 5.54
CA TYR A 167 -4.32 -0.24 4.93
C TYR A 167 -3.73 -1.51 5.51
N GLU A 168 -4.57 -2.40 6.00
CA GLU A 168 -4.15 -3.70 6.49
C GLU A 168 -4.01 -4.69 5.34
N VAL A 169 -2.87 -5.40 5.33
CA VAL A 169 -2.62 -6.53 4.45
C VAL A 169 -2.83 -7.80 5.27
N PRO A 170 -3.89 -8.59 5.01
CA PRO A 170 -4.16 -9.82 5.76
C PRO A 170 -2.99 -10.81 5.71
N ALA A 171 -2.83 -11.61 6.77
CA ALA A 171 -1.70 -12.54 6.90
C ALA A 171 -1.59 -13.55 5.74
N GLY A 172 -2.72 -13.97 5.17
CA GLY A 172 -2.74 -14.84 3.98
C GLY A 172 -2.14 -14.18 2.74
N ILE A 173 -2.36 -12.88 2.58
CA ILE A 173 -1.79 -12.09 1.48
C ILE A 173 -0.31 -11.83 1.73
N CYS A 174 0.12 -11.54 2.96
CA CYS A 174 1.53 -11.38 3.29
C CYS A 174 2.37 -12.60 2.86
N LYS A 175 1.87 -13.81 3.07
CA LYS A 175 2.52 -15.05 2.62
C LYS A 175 2.68 -15.09 1.10
N ASN A 176 1.65 -14.66 0.35
CA ASN A 176 1.67 -14.64 -1.11
C ASN A 176 2.58 -13.54 -1.68
N LEU A 177 2.82 -12.48 -0.91
CA LEU A 177 3.76 -11.42 -1.26
C LEU A 177 5.21 -11.80 -1.01
N THR A 178 5.47 -12.75 -0.11
CA THR A 178 6.82 -13.21 0.21
C THR A 178 7.27 -14.25 -0.80
N THR A 179 8.32 -13.94 -1.56
CA THR A 179 9.00 -14.82 -2.50
C THR A 179 10.49 -14.83 -2.20
N GLU A 180 11.31 -15.60 -2.94
CA GLU A 180 12.77 -15.64 -2.75
C GLU A 180 13.44 -14.26 -2.82
N ASN A 181 12.88 -13.34 -3.63
CA ASN A 181 13.45 -12.01 -3.86
C ASN A 181 12.64 -10.88 -3.21
N ILE A 182 11.49 -11.18 -2.63
CA ILE A 182 10.58 -10.20 -2.03
C ILE A 182 10.18 -10.73 -0.66
N GLN A 183 10.47 -9.94 0.38
CA GLN A 183 10.03 -10.25 1.73
C GLN A 183 9.05 -9.18 2.19
N PHE A 184 7.88 -9.62 2.61
CA PHE A 184 6.88 -8.80 3.27
C PHE A 184 6.24 -9.62 4.37
N SER A 185 6.67 -9.39 5.60
CA SER A 185 6.17 -10.11 6.77
C SER A 185 4.91 -9.44 7.34
N SER A 186 4.24 -10.12 8.26
CA SER A 186 3.08 -9.57 8.96
C SER A 186 3.41 -8.36 9.84
N MET A 187 4.69 -8.13 10.15
CA MET A 187 5.20 -6.99 10.92
C MET A 187 5.70 -5.84 10.04
N ASP A 188 5.80 -6.03 8.73
CA ASP A 188 6.34 -5.02 7.85
C ASP A 188 5.32 -3.93 7.51
N VAL A 189 5.84 -2.73 7.28
CA VAL A 189 5.07 -1.56 6.88
C VAL A 189 5.71 -0.94 5.64
N LEU A 190 4.92 -0.73 4.60
CA LEU A 190 5.31 -0.07 3.37
C LEU A 190 4.64 1.30 3.30
N CYS A 191 5.43 2.39 3.35
CA CYS A 191 4.96 3.76 3.18
C CYS A 191 5.04 4.19 1.70
N TYR A 192 4.03 4.94 1.21
CA TYR A 192 3.96 5.45 -0.16
C TYR A 192 3.39 6.87 -0.23
#